data_069f80c4224331ddb4554d6f69fd7fd6
#
_entry.id   069f80c4224331ddb4554d6f69fd7fd6
#
_cell.length_a   1.000
_cell.length_b   1.000
_cell.length_c   1.000
_cell.angle_alpha   90.00
_cell.angle_beta   90.00
_cell.angle_gamma   90.00
#
_symmetry.space_group_name_H-M   'P 1'
#
loop_
_entity.id
_entity.type
_entity.pdbx_description
1 polymer ?
#
loop_
_entity_poly.entity_id
_entity_poly.type
_entity_poly.pdbx_seq_one_letter_code
_entity_poly.pdbx_strand_id
1 'polypeptide(L)'
;EAKTLSIKDQGLGMTAEEVEKYINQIAFSGAEEFLDKYKDNEAGIIGHFGLGFYSAFMVADKVDIITKSFKDEPAAHWSCDGSPEYTLVEHDKSDRGTEIILHIAEDSTEFLEESKISELLNKYNRFNQVPIKFGTEEINDPEFTPKTTKDKDGKETTEAHKQITVDKIINNTDPAWTKKPADLKSEDYTNFYRELYPTQFEESLFHIHLNVDYP
;
A
#
# COMPACT_ATOMS: atom_id res chain seq x y z
N GLU A 1 4.61 24.84 -0.46
CA GLU A 1 4.47 23.38 -0.21
C GLU A 1 4.93 22.65 -1.45
N ALA A 2 5.67 21.56 -1.28
CA ALA A 2 6.08 20.72 -2.39
C ALA A 2 4.82 20.01 -2.94
N LYS A 3 4.51 20.21 -4.25
CA LYS A 3 3.40 19.55 -4.92
C LYS A 3 3.80 18.12 -5.29
N THR A 4 3.99 17.25 -4.29
CA THR A 4 4.50 15.89 -4.50
C THR A 4 3.60 14.83 -3.88
N LEU A 5 3.51 13.68 -4.55
CA LEU A 5 2.95 12.44 -4.02
C LEU A 5 4.09 11.43 -3.90
N SER A 6 4.31 10.88 -2.71
CA SER A 6 5.36 9.89 -2.46
C SER A 6 4.76 8.52 -2.17
N ILE A 7 5.30 7.49 -2.82
CA ILE A 7 4.94 6.09 -2.64
C ILE A 7 6.19 5.35 -2.19
N LYS A 8 6.12 4.72 -1.00
CA LYS A 8 7.26 4.04 -0.37
C LYS A 8 6.99 2.57 -0.14
N ASP A 9 7.98 1.75 -0.42
CA ASP A 9 7.99 0.34 -0.05
C ASP A 9 9.28 -0.05 0.69
N GLN A 10 9.23 -1.19 1.36
CA GLN A 10 10.37 -1.82 2.02
C GLN A 10 10.76 -3.14 1.32
N GLY A 11 10.51 -3.20 0.01
CA GLY A 11 10.81 -4.34 -0.84
C GLY A 11 12.31 -4.59 -1.01
N LEU A 12 12.68 -5.32 -2.06
CA LEU A 12 14.07 -5.66 -2.32
C LEU A 12 14.94 -4.45 -2.69
N GLY A 13 14.31 -3.36 -3.14
CA GLY A 13 15.01 -2.23 -3.74
C GLY A 13 15.74 -2.61 -5.02
N MET A 14 16.45 -1.65 -5.59
CA MET A 14 17.22 -1.82 -6.83
C MET A 14 18.61 -1.23 -6.67
N THR A 15 19.61 -1.82 -7.36
CA THR A 15 20.91 -1.22 -7.60
C THR A 15 20.81 -0.20 -8.74
N ALA A 16 21.84 0.62 -8.93
CA ALA A 16 21.88 1.54 -10.08
C ALA A 16 21.79 0.80 -11.43
N GLU A 17 22.45 -0.34 -11.57
CA GLU A 17 22.36 -1.18 -12.77
C GLU A 17 20.94 -1.74 -12.99
N GLU A 18 20.28 -2.15 -11.91
CA GLU A 18 18.90 -2.63 -11.96
C GLU A 18 17.92 -1.50 -12.34
N VAL A 19 18.14 -0.28 -11.87
CA VAL A 19 17.37 0.90 -12.29
C VAL A 19 17.54 1.14 -13.79
N GLU A 20 18.77 1.12 -14.32
CA GLU A 20 19.01 1.25 -15.76
C GLU A 20 18.30 0.14 -16.56
N LYS A 21 18.35 -1.09 -16.07
CA LYS A 21 17.75 -2.25 -16.74
C LYS A 21 16.22 -2.23 -16.71
N TYR A 22 15.60 -1.94 -15.55
CA TYR A 22 14.16 -2.12 -15.36
C TYR A 22 13.35 -0.84 -15.49
N ILE A 23 13.98 0.32 -15.31
CA ILE A 23 13.29 1.62 -15.41
C ILE A 23 13.53 2.27 -16.76
N ASN A 24 14.75 2.22 -17.33
CA ASN A 24 15.05 2.90 -18.58
C ASN A 24 14.73 2.06 -19.83
N GLN A 25 14.51 0.75 -19.68
CA GLN A 25 14.13 -0.11 -20.81
C GLN A 25 12.63 -0.36 -20.80
N ILE A 26 11.92 0.21 -21.78
CA ILE A 26 10.47 0.05 -21.91
C ILE A 26 10.10 -1.43 -22.08
N ALA A 27 9.06 -1.85 -21.34
CA ALA A 27 8.53 -3.22 -21.34
C ALA A 27 9.54 -4.27 -20.88
N PHE A 28 10.58 -3.91 -20.15
CA PHE A 28 11.48 -4.84 -19.51
C PHE A 28 11.03 -5.05 -18.05
N SER A 29 10.72 -6.28 -17.69
CA SER A 29 10.29 -6.64 -16.34
C SER A 29 11.18 -7.72 -15.77
N GLY A 30 11.63 -7.55 -14.54
CA GLY A 30 12.31 -8.58 -13.77
C GLY A 30 11.38 -9.68 -13.23
N ALA A 31 10.07 -9.63 -13.55
CA ALA A 31 9.10 -10.56 -13.02
C ALA A 31 9.40 -12.02 -13.40
N GLU A 32 9.80 -12.29 -14.64
CA GLU A 32 10.16 -13.64 -15.08
C GLU A 32 11.42 -14.16 -14.37
N GLU A 33 12.48 -13.34 -14.27
CA GLU A 33 13.71 -13.71 -13.55
C GLU A 33 13.42 -13.92 -12.06
N PHE A 34 12.49 -13.15 -11.49
CA PHE A 34 12.06 -13.30 -10.10
C PHE A 34 11.24 -14.57 -9.89
N LEU A 35 10.29 -14.87 -10.77
CA LEU A 35 9.49 -16.10 -10.73
C LEU A 35 10.37 -17.34 -10.87
N ASP A 36 11.35 -17.33 -11.77
CA ASP A 36 12.29 -18.44 -11.94
C ASP A 36 13.15 -18.69 -10.69
N LYS A 37 13.50 -17.62 -9.98
CA LYS A 37 14.33 -17.69 -8.78
C LYS A 37 13.54 -18.08 -7.52
N TYR A 38 12.22 -17.76 -7.48
CA TYR A 38 11.37 -17.90 -6.31
C TYR A 38 10.06 -18.66 -6.65
N LYS A 39 10.17 -19.74 -7.41
CA LYS A 39 9.02 -20.56 -7.91
C LYS A 39 8.01 -21.02 -6.85
N ASP A 40 8.45 -21.07 -5.59
CA ASP A 40 7.57 -21.45 -4.46
C ASP A 40 6.71 -20.28 -3.91
N ASN A 41 6.85 -19.06 -4.44
CA ASN A 41 6.17 -17.85 -3.98
C ASN A 41 5.41 -17.12 -5.10
N GLU A 42 4.67 -17.85 -5.92
CA GLU A 42 3.90 -17.29 -7.06
C GLU A 42 2.87 -16.21 -6.66
N ALA A 43 2.43 -16.19 -5.41
CA ALA A 43 1.36 -15.31 -4.94
C ALA A 43 1.75 -13.82 -4.77
N GLY A 44 3.01 -13.45 -4.96
CA GLY A 44 3.49 -12.10 -4.60
C GLY A 44 3.70 -11.12 -5.75
N ILE A 45 3.58 -11.56 -7.03
CA ILE A 45 3.86 -10.69 -8.18
C ILE A 45 2.56 -10.17 -8.78
N ILE A 46 2.37 -8.84 -8.68
CA ILE A 46 1.18 -8.17 -9.21
C ILE A 46 1.43 -7.64 -10.63
N GLY A 47 2.65 -7.18 -10.94
CA GLY A 47 3.01 -6.58 -12.23
C GLY A 47 3.83 -7.52 -13.11
N HIS A 48 3.45 -7.66 -14.38
CA HIS A 48 4.10 -8.56 -15.34
C HIS A 48 4.77 -7.86 -16.53
N PHE A 49 4.34 -6.64 -16.88
CA PHE A 49 4.68 -6.03 -18.17
C PHE A 49 5.76 -4.93 -18.10
N GLY A 50 6.18 -4.48 -16.91
CA GLY A 50 7.16 -3.40 -16.77
C GLY A 50 6.70 -2.03 -17.31
N LEU A 51 5.40 -1.84 -17.57
CA LEU A 51 4.86 -0.62 -18.17
C LEU A 51 4.16 0.30 -17.16
N GLY A 52 3.77 -0.23 -15.99
CA GLY A 52 2.97 0.51 -15.00
C GLY A 52 3.66 1.77 -14.50
N PHE A 53 4.97 1.74 -14.36
CA PHE A 53 5.76 2.88 -13.90
C PHE A 53 5.60 4.12 -14.80
N TYR A 54 5.56 3.92 -16.12
CA TYR A 54 5.50 5.06 -17.06
C TYR A 54 4.18 5.84 -16.97
N SER A 55 3.12 5.25 -16.40
CA SER A 55 1.87 5.97 -16.18
C SER A 55 2.02 7.14 -15.18
N ALA A 56 3.09 7.18 -14.39
CA ALA A 56 3.41 8.29 -13.51
C ALA A 56 3.53 9.62 -14.27
N PHE A 57 4.08 9.59 -15.49
CA PHE A 57 4.22 10.78 -16.34
C PHE A 57 2.90 11.29 -16.93
N MET A 58 1.80 10.60 -16.75
CA MET A 58 0.47 11.12 -17.11
C MET A 58 -0.03 12.19 -16.13
N VAL A 59 0.53 12.25 -14.94
CA VAL A 59 0.08 13.15 -13.84
C VAL A 59 1.23 13.93 -13.21
N ALA A 60 2.47 13.66 -13.59
CA ALA A 60 3.66 14.27 -13.00
C ALA A 60 4.56 14.88 -14.09
N ASP A 61 5.05 16.10 -13.83
CA ASP A 61 6.05 16.78 -14.68
C ASP A 61 7.46 16.20 -14.46
N LYS A 62 7.68 15.54 -13.32
CA LYS A 62 8.95 14.95 -12.96
C LYS A 62 8.72 13.77 -12.01
N VAL A 63 9.54 12.73 -12.14
CA VAL A 63 9.54 11.57 -11.26
C VAL A 63 10.94 11.33 -10.72
N ASP A 64 11.05 11.18 -9.40
CA ASP A 64 12.27 10.75 -8.74
C ASP A 64 12.06 9.33 -8.19
N ILE A 65 13.07 8.47 -8.29
CA ILE A 65 13.14 7.16 -7.65
C ILE A 65 14.37 7.15 -6.74
N ILE A 66 14.14 6.95 -5.45
CA ILE A 66 15.20 6.78 -4.47
C ILE A 66 15.13 5.33 -3.97
N THR A 67 16.16 4.54 -4.27
CA THR A 67 16.11 3.10 -3.99
C THR A 67 17.41 2.59 -3.38
N LYS A 68 17.28 1.65 -2.43
CA LYS A 68 18.37 0.93 -1.81
C LYS A 68 18.13 -0.57 -1.92
N SER A 69 19.00 -1.25 -2.65
CA SER A 69 18.94 -2.69 -2.82
C SER A 69 19.23 -3.42 -1.50
N PHE A 70 18.69 -4.65 -1.38
CA PHE A 70 19.11 -5.59 -0.33
C PHE A 70 20.57 -6.06 -0.50
N LYS A 71 21.14 -5.83 -1.67
CA LYS A 71 22.55 -6.08 -1.96
C LYS A 71 23.42 -5.01 -1.29
N ASP A 72 24.68 -5.36 -1.02
CA ASP A 72 25.64 -4.42 -0.41
C ASP A 72 26.23 -3.48 -1.48
N GLU A 73 25.38 -2.59 -2.01
CA GLU A 73 25.72 -1.58 -3.01
C GLU A 73 25.16 -0.23 -2.59
N PRO A 74 25.71 0.90 -3.06
CA PRO A 74 25.18 2.22 -2.77
C PRO A 74 23.70 2.35 -3.15
N ALA A 75 22.97 3.21 -2.46
CA ALA A 75 21.62 3.58 -2.87
C ALA A 75 21.69 4.47 -4.12
N ALA A 76 20.65 4.40 -4.95
CA ALA A 76 20.56 5.14 -6.19
C ALA A 76 19.41 6.16 -6.15
N HIS A 77 19.64 7.32 -6.75
CA HIS A 77 18.61 8.32 -7.06
C HIS A 77 18.55 8.51 -8.57
N TRP A 78 17.45 8.09 -9.13
CA TRP A 78 17.09 8.30 -10.53
C TRP A 78 16.06 9.43 -10.63
N SER A 79 16.17 10.27 -11.66
CA SER A 79 15.27 11.40 -11.88
C SER A 79 15.07 11.64 -13.36
N CYS A 80 13.81 11.85 -13.79
CA CYS A 80 13.42 12.14 -15.16
C CYS A 80 12.20 13.07 -15.18
N ASP A 81 12.16 13.97 -16.16
CA ASP A 81 11.06 14.89 -16.44
C ASP A 81 10.17 14.45 -17.62
N GLY A 82 10.26 13.18 -18.01
CA GLY A 82 9.53 12.63 -19.15
C GLY A 82 10.25 12.84 -20.51
N SER A 83 11.36 13.58 -20.55
CA SER A 83 12.24 13.66 -21.71
C SER A 83 13.04 12.36 -21.88
N PRO A 84 13.73 12.15 -22.99
CA PRO A 84 14.64 11.01 -23.16
C PRO A 84 15.86 11.04 -22.24
N GLU A 85 16.10 12.16 -21.56
CA GLU A 85 17.22 12.34 -20.65
C GLU A 85 16.81 12.01 -19.20
N TYR A 86 17.71 11.39 -18.46
CA TYR A 86 17.54 11.12 -17.03
C TYR A 86 18.85 11.36 -16.28
N THR A 87 18.77 11.49 -14.97
CA THR A 87 19.94 11.48 -14.09
C THR A 87 19.91 10.25 -13.21
N LEU A 88 21.07 9.67 -12.98
CA LEU A 88 21.25 8.55 -12.03
C LEU A 88 22.52 8.80 -11.23
N VAL A 89 22.36 8.98 -9.92
CA VAL A 89 23.45 9.33 -9.00
C VAL A 89 23.35 8.49 -7.73
N GLU A 90 24.45 8.38 -7.00
CA GLU A 90 24.44 7.78 -5.66
C GLU A 90 23.61 8.61 -4.69
N HIS A 91 23.00 7.94 -3.70
CA HIS A 91 22.20 8.53 -2.65
C HIS A 91 22.57 7.95 -1.29
N ASP A 92 22.31 8.70 -0.22
CA ASP A 92 22.64 8.35 1.17
C ASP A 92 21.54 7.54 1.90
N LYS A 93 20.49 7.07 1.18
CA LYS A 93 19.46 6.23 1.76
C LYS A 93 20.06 4.97 2.39
N SER A 94 19.84 4.80 3.69
CA SER A 94 20.35 3.68 4.48
C SER A 94 19.43 2.45 4.44
N ASP A 95 18.11 2.68 4.45
CA ASP A 95 17.12 1.64 4.58
C ASP A 95 16.77 1.03 3.22
N ARG A 96 16.65 -0.30 3.18
CA ARG A 96 16.21 -1.05 2.01
C ARG A 96 14.81 -0.63 1.57
N GLY A 97 14.57 -0.69 0.26
CA GLY A 97 13.28 -0.40 -0.36
C GLY A 97 13.33 0.76 -1.33
N THR A 98 12.19 1.11 -1.89
CA THR A 98 12.07 2.14 -2.91
C THR A 98 11.11 3.23 -2.49
N GLU A 99 11.44 4.46 -2.81
CA GLU A 99 10.56 5.63 -2.74
C GLU A 99 10.44 6.22 -4.14
N ILE A 100 9.20 6.32 -4.63
CA ILE A 100 8.86 7.00 -5.88
C ILE A 100 8.19 8.31 -5.51
N ILE A 101 8.73 9.43 -5.99
CA ILE A 101 8.24 10.78 -5.75
C ILE A 101 7.73 11.35 -7.07
N LEU A 102 6.43 11.59 -7.14
CA LEU A 102 5.77 12.23 -8.27
C LEU A 102 5.67 13.73 -8.00
N HIS A 103 6.29 14.56 -8.83
CA HIS A 103 6.07 16.01 -8.84
C HIS A 103 4.85 16.28 -9.69
N ILE A 104 3.72 16.49 -9.04
CA ILE A 104 2.40 16.55 -9.67
C ILE A 104 2.29 17.79 -10.56
N ALA A 105 1.89 17.56 -11.81
CA ALA A 105 1.66 18.60 -12.82
C ALA A 105 0.51 19.55 -12.40
N GLU A 106 0.52 20.78 -12.94
CA GLU A 106 -0.46 21.81 -12.57
C GLU A 106 -1.89 21.45 -12.94
N ASP A 107 -2.09 20.69 -14.01
CA ASP A 107 -3.40 20.21 -14.45
C ASP A 107 -3.88 18.95 -13.71
N SER A 108 -3.06 18.38 -12.86
CA SER A 108 -3.29 17.13 -12.15
C SER A 108 -3.31 17.30 -10.62
N THR A 109 -3.50 18.51 -10.12
CA THR A 109 -3.45 18.84 -8.68
C THR A 109 -4.50 18.12 -7.84
N GLU A 110 -5.53 17.54 -8.41
CA GLU A 110 -6.50 16.69 -7.70
C GLU A 110 -5.81 15.50 -6.99
N PHE A 111 -4.68 15.00 -7.51
CA PHE A 111 -3.92 13.92 -6.91
C PHE A 111 -3.06 14.35 -5.70
N LEU A 112 -3.12 15.61 -5.31
CA LEU A 112 -2.55 16.11 -4.05
C LEU A 112 -3.57 16.10 -2.91
N GLU A 113 -4.85 15.83 -3.21
CA GLU A 113 -5.91 15.77 -2.22
C GLU A 113 -6.01 14.38 -1.60
N GLU A 114 -5.99 14.32 -0.27
CA GLU A 114 -6.10 13.06 0.49
C GLU A 114 -7.39 12.29 0.14
N SER A 115 -8.50 13.00 -0.01
CA SER A 115 -9.78 12.42 -0.39
C SER A 115 -9.73 11.70 -1.73
N LYS A 116 -9.06 12.28 -2.73
CA LYS A 116 -8.88 11.70 -4.05
C LYS A 116 -8.04 10.44 -4.02
N ILE A 117 -6.91 10.47 -3.31
CA ILE A 117 -6.05 9.29 -3.16
C ILE A 117 -6.77 8.18 -2.40
N SER A 118 -7.48 8.51 -1.31
CA SER A 118 -8.31 7.55 -0.57
C SER A 118 -9.35 6.88 -1.47
N GLU A 119 -10.05 7.65 -2.30
CA GLU A 119 -11.03 7.13 -3.26
C GLU A 119 -10.39 6.13 -4.22
N LEU A 120 -9.25 6.47 -4.82
CA LEU A 120 -8.53 5.63 -5.76
C LEU A 120 -8.00 4.35 -5.11
N LEU A 121 -7.42 4.44 -3.92
CA LEU A 121 -6.93 3.28 -3.18
C LEU A 121 -8.09 2.34 -2.81
N ASN A 122 -9.21 2.87 -2.33
CA ASN A 122 -10.40 2.07 -2.04
C ASN A 122 -11.02 1.43 -3.29
N LYS A 123 -10.95 2.11 -4.43
CA LYS A 123 -11.53 1.59 -5.67
C LYS A 123 -10.68 0.51 -6.32
N TYR A 124 -9.37 0.69 -6.36
CA TYR A 124 -8.48 -0.15 -7.16
C TYR A 124 -7.59 -1.08 -6.34
N ASN A 125 -7.31 -0.74 -5.07
CA ASN A 125 -6.37 -1.46 -4.22
C ASN A 125 -7.02 -2.07 -2.97
N ARG A 126 -8.35 -2.00 -2.84
CA ARG A 126 -9.10 -2.40 -1.65
C ARG A 126 -8.72 -3.78 -1.13
N PHE A 127 -8.42 -4.71 -2.01
CA PHE A 127 -8.11 -6.10 -1.70
C PHE A 127 -6.70 -6.50 -2.14
N ASN A 128 -5.78 -5.53 -2.21
CA ASN A 128 -4.38 -5.82 -2.44
C ASN A 128 -3.83 -6.66 -1.28
N GLN A 129 -3.02 -7.67 -1.59
CA GLN A 129 -2.39 -8.54 -0.60
C GLN A 129 -1.34 -7.84 0.26
N VAL A 130 -0.76 -6.74 -0.24
CA VAL A 130 0.21 -5.93 0.50
C VAL A 130 -0.54 -4.82 1.25
N PRO A 131 -0.32 -4.66 2.58
CA PRO A 131 -0.96 -3.60 3.34
C PRO A 131 -0.49 -2.22 2.86
N ILE A 132 -1.44 -1.34 2.61
CA ILE A 132 -1.20 0.04 2.16
C ILE A 132 -1.50 0.98 3.32
N LYS A 133 -0.44 1.59 3.84
CA LYS A 133 -0.54 2.62 4.85
C LYS A 133 -0.89 3.96 4.19
N PHE A 134 -2.03 4.54 4.57
CA PHE A 134 -2.43 5.85 4.10
C PHE A 134 -3.19 6.63 5.18
N GLY A 135 -2.56 7.68 5.69
CA GLY A 135 -3.07 8.47 6.80
C GLY A 135 -2.90 7.82 8.17
N THR A 136 -3.61 8.35 9.15
CA THR A 136 -3.64 7.87 10.53
C THR A 136 -5.07 7.77 11.02
N GLU A 137 -5.30 6.95 12.05
CA GLU A 137 -6.60 6.83 12.72
C GLU A 137 -6.41 6.78 14.24
N GLU A 138 -7.43 7.24 14.96
CA GLU A 138 -7.47 7.14 16.41
C GLU A 138 -8.18 5.86 16.82
N ILE A 139 -7.48 5.01 17.55
CA ILE A 139 -8.04 3.77 18.12
C ILE A 139 -7.94 3.80 19.63
N ASN A 140 -8.78 2.98 20.29
CA ASN A 140 -8.59 2.73 21.71
C ASN A 140 -7.30 1.94 21.93
N ASP A 141 -6.46 2.41 22.84
CA ASP A 141 -5.19 1.76 23.18
C ASP A 141 -5.47 0.33 23.69
N PRO A 142 -5.05 -0.71 22.95
CA PRO A 142 -5.30 -2.10 23.35
C PRO A 142 -4.53 -2.52 24.61
N GLU A 143 -3.48 -1.79 24.97
CA GLU A 143 -2.67 -2.03 26.17
C GLU A 143 -3.17 -1.21 27.37
N PHE A 144 -4.17 -0.35 27.19
CA PHE A 144 -4.71 0.46 28.27
C PHE A 144 -5.49 -0.36 29.28
N THR A 145 -5.00 -0.37 30.52
CA THR A 145 -5.71 -0.96 31.65
C THR A 145 -6.48 0.15 32.37
N PRO A 146 -7.84 0.08 32.46
CA PRO A 146 -8.63 1.08 33.15
C PRO A 146 -8.19 1.25 34.59
N LYS A 147 -7.92 2.48 35.03
CA LYS A 147 -7.63 2.80 36.42
C LYS A 147 -8.86 3.42 37.06
N THR A 148 -9.36 2.80 38.10
CA THR A 148 -10.41 3.40 38.94
C THR A 148 -9.75 4.26 40.01
N THR A 149 -10.03 5.55 39.96
CA THR A 149 -9.59 6.51 40.98
C THR A 149 -10.79 6.91 41.84
N LYS A 150 -10.58 6.97 43.18
CA LYS A 150 -11.58 7.52 44.10
C LYS A 150 -11.25 8.97 44.39
N ASP A 151 -12.20 9.85 44.22
CA ASP A 151 -12.07 11.23 44.65
C ASP A 151 -12.16 11.37 46.20
N LYS A 152 -11.97 12.58 46.67
CA LYS A 152 -12.01 12.88 48.12
C LYS A 152 -13.38 12.64 48.76
N ASP A 153 -14.44 12.55 47.94
CA ASP A 153 -15.81 12.32 48.35
C ASP A 153 -16.23 10.83 48.21
N GLY A 154 -15.27 9.95 47.86
CA GLY A 154 -15.48 8.50 47.73
C GLY A 154 -16.14 8.08 46.41
N LYS A 155 -16.31 8.97 45.44
CA LYS A 155 -16.89 8.68 44.15
C LYS A 155 -15.83 8.02 43.25
N GLU A 156 -16.15 6.82 42.77
CA GLU A 156 -15.29 6.11 41.81
C GLU A 156 -15.44 6.69 40.40
N THR A 157 -14.33 7.10 39.81
CA THR A 157 -14.25 7.50 38.42
C THR A 157 -13.31 6.54 37.72
N THR A 158 -13.82 5.79 36.73
CA THR A 158 -13.02 4.88 35.93
C THR A 158 -12.74 5.56 34.59
N GLU A 159 -11.46 5.76 34.23
CA GLU A 159 -11.06 6.14 32.89
C GLU A 159 -11.39 4.97 31.96
N ALA A 160 -12.35 5.18 31.07
CA ALA A 160 -12.87 4.09 30.24
C ALA A 160 -11.94 3.73 29.07
N HIS A 161 -11.27 4.72 28.46
CA HIS A 161 -10.47 4.53 27.24
C HIS A 161 -9.35 5.57 27.16
N LYS A 162 -8.21 5.16 26.61
CA LYS A 162 -7.14 6.04 26.15
C LYS A 162 -7.05 5.88 24.63
N GLN A 163 -7.15 6.98 23.91
CA GLN A 163 -6.97 6.96 22.46
C GLN A 163 -5.49 7.12 22.10
N ILE A 164 -5.08 6.37 21.09
CA ILE A 164 -3.76 6.47 20.46
C ILE A 164 -3.94 6.62 18.96
N THR A 165 -3.06 7.39 18.34
CA THR A 165 -3.00 7.54 16.89
C THR A 165 -2.13 6.43 16.32
N VAL A 166 -2.66 5.68 15.38
CA VAL A 166 -1.95 4.62 14.67
C VAL A 166 -1.98 4.85 13.17
N ASP A 167 -1.11 4.17 12.46
CA ASP A 167 -1.13 4.18 11.00
C ASP A 167 -2.39 3.49 10.48
N LYS A 168 -3.10 4.17 9.59
CA LYS A 168 -4.29 3.60 8.95
C LYS A 168 -3.89 2.72 7.77
N ILE A 169 -4.32 1.47 7.80
CA ILE A 169 -4.22 0.55 6.66
C ILE A 169 -5.55 0.63 5.89
N ILE A 170 -5.46 1.11 4.63
CA ILE A 170 -6.66 1.44 3.85
C ILE A 170 -7.29 0.23 3.14
N ASN A 171 -6.54 -0.84 2.95
CA ASN A 171 -6.98 -2.03 2.22
C ASN A 171 -7.15 -3.24 3.13
N ASN A 172 -7.99 -4.18 2.69
CA ASN A 172 -8.17 -5.48 3.34
C ASN A 172 -7.26 -6.51 2.65
N THR A 173 -6.23 -6.97 3.35
CA THR A 173 -5.25 -7.94 2.84
C THR A 173 -5.69 -9.39 2.96
N ASP A 174 -6.79 -9.66 3.68
CA ASP A 174 -7.30 -11.00 3.98
C ASP A 174 -8.83 -11.08 3.78
N PRO A 175 -9.32 -10.81 2.55
CA PRO A 175 -10.75 -10.83 2.25
C PRO A 175 -11.36 -12.23 2.36
N ALA A 176 -12.68 -12.31 2.54
CA ALA A 176 -13.37 -13.56 2.82
C ALA A 176 -13.12 -14.66 1.76
N TRP A 177 -12.94 -14.30 0.50
CA TRP A 177 -12.72 -15.28 -0.58
C TRP A 177 -11.33 -15.96 -0.55
N THR A 178 -10.36 -15.45 0.20
CA THR A 178 -9.05 -16.09 0.35
C THR A 178 -9.08 -17.22 1.38
N LYS A 179 -10.15 -17.31 2.18
CA LYS A 179 -10.32 -18.28 3.26
C LYS A 179 -11.09 -19.51 2.76
N LYS A 180 -10.92 -20.62 3.44
CA LYS A 180 -11.74 -21.81 3.16
C LYS A 180 -13.16 -21.59 3.70
N PRO A 181 -14.21 -22.01 2.95
CA PRO A 181 -15.59 -21.86 3.42
C PRO A 181 -15.86 -22.49 4.78
N ALA A 182 -15.15 -23.57 5.11
CA ALA A 182 -15.28 -24.27 6.41
C ALA A 182 -14.76 -23.45 7.60
N ASP A 183 -13.90 -22.48 7.37
CA ASP A 183 -13.30 -21.64 8.40
C ASP A 183 -14.11 -20.35 8.64
N LEU A 184 -15.13 -20.09 7.81
CA LEU A 184 -15.96 -18.90 7.86
C LEU A 184 -17.33 -19.18 8.47
N LYS A 185 -17.81 -18.21 9.25
CA LYS A 185 -19.16 -18.18 9.83
C LYS A 185 -20.06 -17.23 9.03
N SER A 186 -21.37 -17.34 9.26
CA SER A 186 -22.35 -16.44 8.63
C SER A 186 -22.06 -14.96 8.89
N GLU A 187 -21.54 -14.64 10.07
CA GLU A 187 -21.17 -13.28 10.46
C GLU A 187 -20.02 -12.72 9.59
N ASP A 188 -19.03 -13.56 9.22
CA ASP A 188 -17.90 -13.16 8.39
C ASP A 188 -18.36 -12.73 7.00
N TYR A 189 -19.33 -13.47 6.41
CA TYR A 189 -19.95 -13.12 5.14
C TYR A 189 -20.77 -11.82 5.23
N THR A 190 -21.51 -11.64 6.32
CA THR A 190 -22.28 -10.42 6.56
C THR A 190 -21.36 -9.22 6.69
N ASN A 191 -20.26 -9.33 7.43
CA ASN A 191 -19.27 -8.26 7.58
C ASN A 191 -18.60 -7.94 6.27
N PHE A 192 -18.24 -8.98 5.50
CA PHE A 192 -17.66 -8.79 4.17
C PHE A 192 -18.65 -8.13 3.19
N TYR A 193 -19.93 -8.49 3.23
CA TYR A 193 -20.96 -7.83 2.43
C TYR A 193 -21.10 -6.33 2.79
N ARG A 194 -21.10 -5.99 4.07
CA ARG A 194 -21.13 -4.60 4.55
C ARG A 194 -19.86 -3.83 4.16
N GLU A 195 -18.72 -4.50 4.15
CA GLU A 195 -17.48 -3.93 3.65
C GLU A 195 -17.61 -3.57 2.16
N LEU A 196 -18.15 -4.46 1.33
CA LEU A 196 -18.34 -4.23 -0.10
C LEU A 196 -19.36 -3.11 -0.38
N TYR A 197 -20.42 -3.06 0.41
CA TYR A 197 -21.58 -2.18 0.20
C TYR A 197 -21.91 -1.37 1.46
N PRO A 198 -21.02 -0.43 1.88
CA PRO A 198 -21.16 0.27 3.16
C PRO A 198 -22.41 1.15 3.28
N THR A 199 -23.05 1.50 2.16
CA THR A 199 -24.30 2.30 2.13
C THR A 199 -25.57 1.45 2.07
N GLN A 200 -25.44 0.11 1.96
CA GLN A 200 -26.59 -0.80 1.97
C GLN A 200 -26.80 -1.34 3.39
N PHE A 201 -27.97 -1.07 3.96
CA PHE A 201 -28.34 -1.50 5.30
C PHE A 201 -29.06 -2.85 5.32
N GLU A 202 -29.52 -3.32 4.15
CA GLU A 202 -30.16 -4.62 4.02
C GLU A 202 -29.12 -5.75 4.06
N GLU A 203 -29.53 -6.89 4.60
CA GLU A 203 -28.69 -8.09 4.60
C GLU A 203 -28.72 -8.78 3.23
N SER A 204 -27.64 -9.48 2.88
CA SER A 204 -27.62 -10.31 1.69
C SER A 204 -28.64 -11.46 1.81
N LEU A 205 -29.39 -11.74 0.76
CA LEU A 205 -30.38 -12.81 0.74
C LEU A 205 -29.72 -14.19 0.89
N PHE A 206 -28.57 -14.38 0.26
CA PHE A 206 -27.75 -15.58 0.33
C PHE A 206 -26.33 -15.28 -0.14
N HIS A 207 -25.41 -16.16 0.16
CA HIS A 207 -24.05 -16.13 -0.38
C HIS A 207 -23.67 -17.50 -0.94
N ILE A 208 -22.78 -17.51 -1.93
CA ILE A 208 -22.14 -18.71 -2.47
C ILE A 208 -20.64 -18.48 -2.43
N HIS A 209 -19.92 -19.36 -1.74
CA HIS A 209 -18.47 -19.35 -1.69
C HIS A 209 -17.94 -20.58 -2.41
N LEU A 210 -17.26 -20.37 -3.53
CA LEU A 210 -16.69 -21.42 -4.37
C LEU A 210 -15.16 -21.31 -4.29
N ASN A 211 -14.50 -22.39 -3.92
CA ASN A 211 -13.07 -22.54 -4.12
C ASN A 211 -12.86 -23.13 -5.51
N VAL A 212 -12.27 -22.35 -6.40
CA VAL A 212 -11.93 -22.79 -7.75
C VAL A 212 -10.42 -22.80 -7.86
N ASP A 213 -9.84 -23.99 -7.91
CA ASP A 213 -8.44 -24.15 -8.27
C ASP A 213 -8.36 -24.02 -9.79
N TYR A 214 -7.77 -22.95 -10.29
CA TYR A 214 -7.36 -22.85 -11.67
C TYR A 214 -6.02 -23.58 -11.81
N PRO A 215 -5.91 -24.50 -12.80
CA PRO A 215 -4.66 -25.19 -13.09
C PRO A 215 -3.62 -24.22 -13.68
#